data_aed871e1b92b06ce2189e4acd4ce8bb4
#
_entry.id   aed871e1b92b06ce2189e4acd4ce8bb4
#
_cell.length_a   1.000
_cell.length_b   1.000
_cell.length_c   1.000
_cell.angle_alpha   90.00
_cell.angle_beta   90.00
_cell.angle_gamma   90.00
#
_symmetry.space_group_name_H-M   'P 1'
#
loop_
_entity.id
_entity.type
_entity.pdbx_description
1 polymer ?
#
loop_
_entity_poly.entity_id
_entity_poly.type
_entity_poly.pdbx_seq_one_letter_code
_entity_poly.pdbx_strand_id
1 'polypeptide(L)'
;LKNAFGHFAYILSGIKELAEIKPYHMSVYDSDGILHEGDYIFGAACNATSVGGIIKLDENLVDLSDGVFEVMLVRCPKTPVQISLMAKALLSGNYDNEFLDFFHTKQLDIHSDEALPWSLDGEEADGGNDTHIEVLHESVNIILPKKRG
;
A
#
# COMPACT_ATOMS: atom_id res chain seq x y z
N LEU A 1 -11.36 21.26 -17.51
CA LEU A 1 -12.22 21.24 -16.31
C LEU A 1 -13.13 20.01 -16.25
N LYS A 2 -13.80 19.59 -17.36
CA LYS A 2 -14.73 18.43 -17.34
C LYS A 2 -14.07 17.08 -16.97
N ASN A 3 -12.84 16.82 -17.37
CA ASN A 3 -12.15 15.57 -17.07
C ASN A 3 -11.70 15.46 -15.59
N ALA A 4 -11.36 16.57 -14.95
CA ALA A 4 -10.99 16.60 -13.56
C ALA A 4 -12.18 16.28 -12.63
N PHE A 5 -13.37 16.79 -12.95
CA PHE A 5 -14.61 16.50 -12.21
C PHE A 5 -15.06 15.03 -12.34
N GLY A 6 -14.90 14.43 -13.52
CA GLY A 6 -15.23 13.01 -13.74
C GLY A 6 -14.31 12.09 -12.93
N HIS A 7 -13.00 12.38 -12.89
CA HIS A 7 -12.03 11.61 -12.11
C HIS A 7 -12.27 11.76 -10.60
N PHE A 8 -12.60 12.98 -10.16
CA PHE A 8 -12.91 13.26 -8.76
C PHE A 8 -14.22 12.57 -8.31
N ALA A 9 -15.26 12.54 -9.15
CA ALA A 9 -16.50 11.83 -8.86
C ALA A 9 -16.30 10.30 -8.78
N TYR A 10 -15.44 9.74 -9.63
CA TYR A 10 -15.06 8.33 -9.58
C TYR A 10 -14.32 7.98 -8.28
N ILE A 11 -13.38 8.82 -7.88
CA ILE A 11 -12.66 8.68 -6.60
C ILE A 11 -13.62 8.81 -5.42
N LEU A 12 -14.56 9.76 -5.45
CA LEU A 12 -15.57 9.93 -4.39
C LEU A 12 -16.53 8.75 -4.29
N SER A 13 -16.91 8.10 -5.41
CA SER A 13 -17.72 6.88 -5.34
C SER A 13 -16.93 5.72 -4.77
N GLY A 14 -15.66 5.57 -5.13
CA GLY A 14 -14.75 4.60 -4.51
C GLY A 14 -14.55 4.84 -3.01
N ILE A 15 -14.52 6.10 -2.56
CA ILE A 15 -14.41 6.46 -1.13
C ILE A 15 -15.66 6.03 -0.34
N LYS A 16 -16.85 6.11 -0.93
CA LYS A 16 -18.08 5.60 -0.27
C LYS A 16 -18.04 4.09 -0.11
N GLU A 17 -17.53 3.38 -1.10
CA GLU A 17 -17.31 1.93 -1.03
C GLU A 17 -16.24 1.58 0.01
N LEU A 18 -15.18 2.39 0.13
CA LEU A 18 -14.15 2.22 1.18
C LEU A 18 -14.73 2.32 2.60
N ALA A 19 -15.76 3.15 2.81
CA ALA A 19 -16.41 3.28 4.12
C ALA A 19 -17.24 2.03 4.50
N GLU A 20 -17.57 1.18 3.54
CA GLU A 20 -18.31 -0.08 3.73
C GLU A 20 -17.37 -1.29 3.84
N ILE A 21 -16.05 -1.10 3.59
CA ILE A 21 -15.07 -2.16 3.70
C ILE A 21 -14.91 -2.55 5.17
N LYS A 22 -15.02 -3.84 5.44
CA LYS A 22 -14.72 -4.40 6.75
C LYS A 22 -13.22 -4.25 7.03
N PRO A 23 -12.81 -3.57 8.11
CA PRO A 23 -11.39 -3.52 8.46
C PRO A 23 -10.91 -4.88 8.98
N TYR A 24 -9.62 -5.12 8.80
CA TYR A 24 -8.90 -6.22 9.42
C TYR A 24 -8.02 -5.67 10.55
N HIS A 25 -8.12 -6.25 11.71
CA HIS A 25 -7.17 -5.97 12.79
C HIS A 25 -5.89 -6.71 12.52
N MET A 26 -4.77 -5.98 12.41
CA MET A 26 -3.47 -6.57 12.07
C MET A 26 -2.37 -6.03 12.98
N SER A 27 -1.43 -6.91 13.30
CA SER A 27 -0.14 -6.61 13.88
C SER A 27 0.93 -6.90 12.81
N VAL A 28 1.64 -5.88 12.38
CA VAL A 28 2.65 -5.96 11.32
C VAL A 28 3.99 -5.57 11.91
N TYR A 29 4.95 -6.49 11.88
CA TYR A 29 6.34 -6.26 12.32
C TYR A 29 7.23 -6.07 11.10
N ASP A 30 8.03 -5.03 11.11
CA ASP A 30 9.05 -4.80 10.09
C ASP A 30 10.39 -5.49 10.44
N SER A 31 11.39 -5.36 9.56
CA SER A 31 12.73 -5.95 9.77
C SER A 31 13.49 -5.38 10.98
N ASP A 32 13.11 -4.21 11.48
CA ASP A 32 13.72 -3.58 12.66
C ASP A 32 12.96 -3.93 13.95
N GLY A 33 11.89 -4.74 13.83
CA GLY A 33 11.04 -5.17 14.92
C GLY A 33 10.05 -4.09 15.38
N ILE A 34 9.83 -3.05 14.56
CA ILE A 34 8.82 -2.02 14.84
C ILE A 34 7.44 -2.62 14.58
N LEU A 35 6.54 -2.45 15.54
CA LEU A 35 5.16 -2.89 15.45
C LEU A 35 4.26 -1.79 14.89
N HIS A 36 3.58 -2.10 13.80
CA HIS A 36 2.46 -1.33 13.25
C HIS A 36 1.16 -2.09 13.53
N GLU A 37 0.36 -1.60 14.47
CA GLU A 37 -0.87 -2.28 14.92
C GLU A 37 -2.08 -1.39 14.68
N GLY A 38 -3.17 -1.97 14.23
CA GLY A 38 -4.42 -1.26 14.03
C GLY A 38 -5.44 -1.97 13.15
N ASP A 39 -6.54 -1.24 12.91
CA ASP A 39 -7.61 -1.64 12.01
C ASP A 39 -7.32 -1.05 10.63
N TYR A 40 -7.03 -1.90 9.66
CA TYR A 40 -6.66 -1.50 8.31
C TYR A 40 -7.70 -1.94 7.28
N ILE A 41 -7.94 -1.09 6.27
CA ILE A 41 -8.84 -1.38 5.15
C ILE A 41 -8.09 -1.73 3.87
N PHE A 42 -6.79 -1.47 3.83
CA PHE A 42 -5.92 -1.78 2.71
C PHE A 42 -4.48 -1.91 3.18
N GLY A 43 -3.75 -2.84 2.58
CA GLY A 43 -2.31 -3.00 2.75
C GLY A 43 -1.67 -3.31 1.41
N ALA A 44 -0.47 -2.80 1.19
CA ALA A 44 0.36 -3.15 0.05
C ALA A 44 1.83 -3.22 0.45
N ALA A 45 2.52 -4.24 -0.05
CA ALA A 45 3.97 -4.34 -0.04
C ALA A 45 4.43 -4.43 -1.50
N CYS A 46 5.23 -3.50 -1.97
CA CYS A 46 5.63 -3.42 -3.36
C CYS A 46 7.04 -2.88 -3.52
N ASN A 47 7.71 -3.29 -4.59
CA ASN A 47 8.93 -2.66 -5.07
C ASN A 47 8.58 -1.99 -6.40
N ALA A 48 7.88 -0.86 -6.32
CA ALA A 48 7.32 -0.17 -7.48
C ALA A 48 7.04 1.30 -7.19
N THR A 49 7.10 2.14 -8.22
CA THR A 49 6.74 3.57 -8.14
C THR A 49 5.23 3.84 -8.14
N SER A 50 4.42 2.78 -8.08
CA SER A 50 2.96 2.92 -7.94
C SER A 50 2.34 1.71 -7.29
N VAL A 51 1.31 1.94 -6.48
CA VAL A 51 0.51 0.90 -5.82
C VAL A 51 -0.80 0.77 -6.59
N GLY A 52 -1.07 -0.44 -7.09
CA GLY A 52 -2.30 -0.77 -7.84
C GLY A 52 -2.53 0.12 -9.08
N GLY A 53 -1.50 0.79 -9.61
CA GLY A 53 -1.60 1.72 -10.73
C GLY A 53 -2.35 3.03 -10.44
N ILE A 54 -2.80 3.24 -9.22
CA ILE A 54 -3.63 4.40 -8.80
C ILE A 54 -2.83 5.36 -7.93
N ILE A 55 -2.16 4.83 -6.91
CA ILE A 55 -1.36 5.63 -5.97
C ILE A 55 0.07 5.68 -6.53
N LYS A 56 0.50 6.87 -6.93
CA LYS A 56 1.88 7.10 -7.38
C LYS A 56 2.74 7.43 -6.18
N LEU A 57 3.78 6.64 -5.98
CA LEU A 57 4.82 6.95 -5.01
C LEU A 57 5.80 7.96 -5.62
N ASP A 58 6.37 8.82 -4.79
CA ASP A 58 7.43 9.73 -5.23
C ASP A 58 8.64 8.89 -5.67
N GLU A 59 9.13 9.12 -6.88
CA GLU A 59 10.29 8.41 -7.43
C GLU A 59 11.57 8.58 -6.59
N ASN A 60 11.61 9.61 -5.74
CA ASN A 60 12.71 9.80 -4.78
C ASN A 60 12.57 8.92 -3.53
N LEU A 61 11.40 8.30 -3.30
CA LEU A 61 11.14 7.41 -2.16
C LEU A 61 11.30 5.93 -2.54
N VAL A 62 11.50 5.61 -3.82
CA VAL A 62 11.55 4.23 -4.33
C VAL A 62 12.86 3.98 -5.06
N ASP A 63 13.64 3.03 -4.57
CA ASP A 63 14.80 2.50 -5.30
C ASP A 63 14.59 1.00 -5.53
N LEU A 64 14.30 0.62 -6.76
CA LEU A 64 13.98 -0.76 -7.15
C LEU A 64 15.15 -1.75 -6.93
N SER A 65 16.32 -1.27 -6.52
CA SER A 65 17.55 -2.06 -6.39
C SER A 65 18.19 -2.03 -5.00
N ASP A 66 17.58 -1.35 -4.03
CA ASP A 66 18.13 -1.18 -2.68
C ASP A 66 17.89 -2.38 -1.74
N GLY A 67 17.08 -3.36 -2.18
CA GLY A 67 16.79 -4.56 -1.42
C GLY A 67 15.79 -4.35 -0.28
N VAL A 68 14.99 -3.30 -0.34
CA VAL A 68 13.81 -3.09 0.49
C VAL A 68 12.57 -2.97 -0.40
N PHE A 69 11.40 -3.04 0.19
CA PHE A 69 10.14 -2.74 -0.48
C PHE A 69 9.37 -1.67 0.31
N GLU A 70 8.52 -0.95 -0.40
CA GLU A 70 7.62 0.02 0.15
C GLU A 70 6.40 -0.67 0.74
N VAL A 71 6.05 -0.31 1.97
CA VAL A 71 4.84 -0.76 2.65
C VAL A 71 3.92 0.41 2.84
N MET A 72 2.66 0.23 2.46
CA MET A 72 1.59 1.17 2.73
C MET A 72 0.44 0.44 3.40
N LEU A 73 0.10 0.84 4.62
CA LEU A 73 -1.08 0.37 5.33
C LEU A 73 -2.04 1.53 5.51
N VAL A 74 -3.30 1.34 5.10
CA VAL A 74 -4.34 2.38 5.18
C VAL A 74 -5.27 2.04 6.34
N ARG A 75 -5.28 2.91 7.35
CA ARG A 75 -6.10 2.76 8.54
C ARG A 75 -7.57 2.97 8.24
N CYS A 76 -8.44 2.26 8.96
CA CYS A 76 -9.88 2.40 8.81
C CYS A 76 -10.35 3.78 9.31
N PRO A 77 -10.92 4.64 8.44
CA PRO A 77 -11.49 5.91 8.86
C PRO A 77 -12.81 5.67 9.61
N LYS A 78 -13.01 6.37 10.72
CA LYS A 78 -14.19 6.21 11.60
C LYS A 78 -15.28 7.23 11.35
N THR A 79 -15.00 8.30 10.59
CA THR A 79 -15.95 9.38 10.32
C THR A 79 -15.88 9.85 8.87
N PRO A 80 -16.96 10.46 8.31
CA PRO A 80 -16.93 11.03 6.96
C PRO A 80 -15.85 12.10 6.77
N VAL A 81 -15.49 12.83 7.83
CA VAL A 81 -14.42 13.82 7.80
C VAL A 81 -13.07 13.12 7.62
N GLN A 82 -12.81 12.06 8.36
CA GLN A 82 -11.59 11.26 8.22
C GLN A 82 -11.47 10.63 6.82
N ILE A 83 -12.57 10.14 6.24
CA ILE A 83 -12.59 9.64 4.85
C ILE A 83 -12.10 10.72 3.89
N SER A 84 -12.61 11.95 4.03
CA SER A 84 -12.21 13.07 3.18
C SER A 84 -10.75 13.47 3.36
N LEU A 85 -10.24 13.45 4.59
CA LEU A 85 -8.84 13.76 4.90
C LEU A 85 -7.90 12.68 4.38
N MET A 86 -8.23 11.41 4.57
CA MET A 86 -7.50 10.26 4.04
C MET A 86 -7.41 10.31 2.52
N ALA A 87 -8.54 10.54 1.84
CA ALA A 87 -8.57 10.68 0.39
C ALA A 87 -7.68 11.83 -0.10
N LYS A 88 -7.72 12.97 0.57
CA LYS A 88 -6.85 14.10 0.27
C LYS A 88 -5.37 13.75 0.46
N ALA A 89 -5.02 13.05 1.53
CA ALA A 89 -3.66 12.62 1.80
C ALA A 89 -3.13 11.69 0.71
N LEU A 90 -3.90 10.66 0.34
CA LEU A 90 -3.56 9.72 -0.73
C LEU A 90 -3.37 10.43 -2.09
N LEU A 91 -4.27 11.35 -2.44
CA LEU A 91 -4.21 12.07 -3.71
C LEU A 91 -3.08 13.10 -3.78
N SER A 92 -2.66 13.65 -2.64
CA SER A 92 -1.58 14.64 -2.57
C SER A 92 -0.19 14.02 -2.42
N GLY A 93 -0.11 12.69 -2.24
CA GLY A 93 1.17 12.02 -1.94
C GLY A 93 1.73 12.38 -0.55
N ASN A 94 0.87 12.86 0.34
CA ASN A 94 1.27 13.13 1.71
C ASN A 94 1.09 11.86 2.54
N TYR A 95 2.17 11.09 2.71
CA TYR A 95 2.18 9.82 3.44
C TYR A 95 2.47 9.96 4.93
N ASP A 96 2.90 11.14 5.39
CA ASP A 96 3.10 11.45 6.81
C ASP A 96 1.81 12.00 7.42
N ASN A 97 0.90 11.10 7.81
CA ASN A 97 -0.39 11.44 8.40
C ASN A 97 -0.96 10.28 9.23
N GLU A 98 -1.99 10.54 10.02
CA GLU A 98 -2.61 9.56 10.93
C GLU A 98 -3.37 8.40 10.25
N PHE A 99 -3.62 8.47 8.94
CA PHE A 99 -4.38 7.46 8.20
C PHE A 99 -3.51 6.46 7.46
N LEU A 100 -2.20 6.74 7.35
CA LEU A 100 -1.28 5.96 6.55
C LEU A 100 -0.05 5.61 7.38
N ASP A 101 0.26 4.32 7.45
CA ASP A 101 1.59 3.87 7.84
C ASP A 101 2.36 3.59 6.54
N PHE A 102 3.33 4.43 6.23
CA PHE A 102 4.21 4.27 5.07
C PHE A 102 5.65 4.12 5.53
N PHE A 103 6.28 3.01 5.18
CA PHE A 103 7.65 2.70 5.59
C PHE A 103 8.33 1.77 4.60
N HIS A 104 9.63 1.61 4.74
CA HIS A 104 10.46 0.70 3.94
C HIS A 104 10.99 -0.41 4.82
N THR A 105 11.02 -1.63 4.29
CA THR A 105 11.52 -2.77 5.05
C THR A 105 12.00 -3.88 4.12
N LYS A 106 12.82 -4.79 4.65
CA LYS A 106 13.28 -6.00 3.94
C LYS A 106 12.38 -7.20 4.20
N GLN A 107 11.60 -7.14 5.27
CA GLN A 107 10.79 -8.25 5.76
C GLN A 107 9.56 -7.71 6.47
N LEU A 108 8.45 -8.43 6.34
CA LEU A 108 7.22 -8.23 7.11
C LEU A 108 6.77 -9.55 7.73
N ASP A 109 6.41 -9.49 9.00
CA ASP A 109 5.65 -10.54 9.68
C ASP A 109 4.28 -9.96 10.03
N ILE A 110 3.24 -10.48 9.42
CA ILE A 110 1.87 -10.01 9.53
C ILE A 110 1.05 -11.05 10.27
N HIS A 111 0.38 -10.63 11.34
CA HIS A 111 -0.61 -11.42 12.05
C HIS A 111 -1.96 -10.71 12.04
N SER A 112 -3.04 -11.46 11.78
CA SER A 112 -4.41 -10.94 11.79
C SER A 112 -5.36 -11.91 12.46
N ASP A 113 -6.44 -11.38 13.04
CA ASP A 113 -7.47 -12.18 13.71
C ASP A 113 -8.26 -13.08 12.74
N GLU A 114 -8.31 -12.68 11.48
CA GLU A 114 -9.00 -13.40 10.39
C GLU A 114 -8.05 -13.57 9.19
N ALA A 115 -8.31 -14.59 8.37
CA ALA A 115 -7.54 -14.79 7.14
C ALA A 115 -7.68 -13.57 6.21
N LEU A 116 -6.54 -13.05 5.77
CA LEU A 116 -6.48 -11.88 4.89
C LEU A 116 -6.67 -12.30 3.42
N PRO A 117 -7.49 -11.57 2.64
CA PRO A 117 -7.50 -11.72 1.20
C PRO A 117 -6.23 -11.12 0.60
N TRP A 118 -5.50 -11.87 -0.20
CA TRP A 118 -4.30 -11.42 -0.87
C TRP A 118 -4.50 -11.28 -2.37
N SER A 119 -3.75 -10.34 -2.95
CA SER A 119 -3.55 -10.25 -4.39
C SER A 119 -2.05 -10.18 -4.67
N LEU A 120 -1.54 -11.13 -5.44
CA LEU A 120 -0.15 -11.17 -5.89
C LEU A 120 -0.11 -10.79 -7.37
N ASP A 121 0.43 -9.62 -7.68
CA ASP A 121 0.50 -9.07 -9.04
C ASP A 121 -0.84 -9.06 -9.80
N GLY A 122 -1.96 -8.88 -9.07
CA GLY A 122 -3.31 -8.86 -9.62
C GLY A 122 -4.03 -10.21 -9.64
N GLU A 123 -3.38 -11.27 -9.24
CA GLU A 123 -3.96 -12.61 -9.08
C GLU A 123 -4.40 -12.83 -7.63
N GLU A 124 -5.60 -13.38 -7.43
CA GLU A 124 -6.09 -13.73 -6.10
C GLU A 124 -5.24 -14.86 -5.51
N ALA A 125 -4.87 -14.69 -4.23
CA ALA A 125 -4.12 -15.68 -3.49
C ALA A 125 -4.76 -15.95 -2.13
N ASP A 126 -4.71 -17.20 -1.70
CA ASP A 126 -5.15 -17.59 -0.36
C ASP A 126 -4.18 -17.00 0.67
N GLY A 127 -4.72 -16.19 1.56
CA GLY A 127 -3.99 -15.70 2.72
C GLY A 127 -4.30 -16.54 3.95
N GLY A 128 -3.48 -16.41 4.96
CA GLY A 128 -3.71 -16.99 6.29
C GLY A 128 -3.88 -15.88 7.32
N ASN A 129 -3.90 -16.29 8.58
CA ASN A 129 -3.82 -15.37 9.70
C ASN A 129 -2.40 -14.87 9.92
N ASP A 130 -1.43 -15.67 9.50
CA ASP A 130 0.00 -15.36 9.60
C ASP A 130 0.62 -15.37 8.21
N THR A 131 1.30 -14.29 7.88
CA THR A 131 1.97 -14.13 6.57
C THR A 131 3.36 -13.55 6.78
N HIS A 132 4.36 -14.19 6.17
CA HIS A 132 5.72 -13.70 6.11
C HIS A 132 6.08 -13.29 4.69
N ILE A 133 6.62 -12.08 4.52
CA ILE A 133 7.07 -11.54 3.25
C ILE A 133 8.52 -11.08 3.40
N GLU A 134 9.39 -11.47 2.47
CA GLU A 134 10.79 -11.02 2.46
C GLU A 134 11.24 -10.63 1.05
N VAL A 135 12.17 -9.67 0.96
CA VAL A 135 12.81 -9.29 -0.30
C VAL A 135 13.93 -10.26 -0.62
N LEU A 136 13.85 -10.87 -1.80
CA LEU A 136 14.98 -11.60 -2.38
C LEU A 136 15.81 -10.64 -3.23
N HIS A 137 16.73 -9.92 -2.61
CA HIS A 137 17.56 -8.91 -3.27
C HIS A 137 18.34 -9.49 -4.46
N GLU A 138 18.35 -8.77 -5.59
CA GLU A 138 19.03 -9.16 -6.84
C GLU A 138 18.65 -10.54 -7.40
N SER A 139 17.46 -11.05 -7.07
CA SER A 139 17.00 -12.38 -7.52
C SER A 139 16.63 -12.42 -9.00
N VAL A 140 16.39 -11.28 -9.63
CA VAL A 140 16.01 -11.15 -11.05
C VAL A 140 16.97 -10.24 -11.79
N ASN A 141 17.48 -10.69 -12.93
CA ASN A 141 18.32 -9.90 -13.84
C ASN A 141 17.53 -9.49 -15.07
N ILE A 142 17.38 -8.19 -15.29
CA ILE A 142 16.68 -7.62 -16.44
C ILE A 142 17.69 -7.15 -17.49
N ILE A 143 17.55 -7.62 -18.73
CA ILE A 143 18.37 -7.18 -19.85
C ILE A 143 17.74 -5.92 -20.44
N LEU A 144 18.41 -4.79 -20.31
CA LEU A 144 17.98 -3.52 -20.89
C LEU A 144 18.59 -3.30 -22.28
N PRO A 145 17.86 -2.71 -23.24
CA PRO A 145 18.42 -2.33 -24.52
C PRO A 145 19.52 -1.28 -24.32
N LYS A 146 20.64 -1.46 -25.03
CA LYS A 146 21.74 -0.50 -24.98
C LYS A 146 21.23 0.87 -25.47
N LYS A 147 21.35 1.92 -24.65
CA LYS A 147 21.03 3.28 -25.08
C LYS A 147 21.89 3.56 -26.33
N ARG A 148 21.24 3.83 -27.47
CA ARG A 148 21.94 4.38 -28.64
C ARG A 148 22.35 5.80 -28.27
N GLY A 149 23.67 6.04 -28.19
CA GLY A 149 24.24 7.36 -28.03
C GLY A 149 23.99 8.23 -29.25
#